data_941199d55b1a821c28afb1ffe777f894
#
_entry.id   941199d55b1a821c28afb1ffe777f894
#
_cell.length_a   1.000
_cell.length_b   1.000
_cell.length_c   1.000
_cell.angle_alpha   90.00
_cell.angle_beta   90.00
_cell.angle_gamma   90.00
#
_symmetry.space_group_name_H-M   'P 1'
#
loop_
_entity.id
_entity.type
_entity.pdbx_description
1 polymer ?
#
loop_
_entity_poly.entity_id
_entity_poly.type
_entity_poly.pdbx_seq_one_letter_code
_entity_poly.pdbx_strand_id
1 'polypeptide(L)'
;VLPSERVEHVNDVVREALLSREPRLVTALAPVLVRNADHVSLHAIDDRLTEAGLAARLPWLVDNTLDALRSELAAPLDRPSAQAYRRATVVLDSYRERVASRADRIDTLDVLDAHVRTKKSVDELRAKRSPISHRWGIVSNLQPADFAVALRSARVDR
;
A
#
# COMPACT_ATOMS: atom_id res chain seq x y z
N VAL A 1 -18.33 14.38 13.06
CA VAL A 1 -18.27 13.16 12.24
C VAL A 1 -18.33 11.95 13.17
N LEU A 2 -19.29 11.07 12.94
CA LEU A 2 -19.40 9.81 13.69
C LEU A 2 -18.18 8.91 13.35
N PRO A 3 -17.66 8.13 14.33
CA PRO A 3 -16.52 7.25 14.09
C PRO A 3 -16.72 6.29 12.90
N SER A 4 -17.95 5.78 12.72
CA SER A 4 -18.30 4.90 11.59
C SER A 4 -18.20 5.61 10.24
N GLU A 5 -18.62 6.86 10.14
CA GLU A 5 -18.51 7.67 8.92
C GLU A 5 -17.05 7.93 8.56
N ARG A 6 -16.19 8.14 9.56
CA ARG A 6 -14.76 8.33 9.35
C ARG A 6 -14.10 7.07 8.79
N VAL A 7 -14.44 5.91 9.32
CA VAL A 7 -13.95 4.61 8.83
C VAL A 7 -14.36 4.40 7.37
N GLU A 8 -15.63 4.61 7.05
CA GLU A 8 -16.13 4.47 5.68
C GLU A 8 -15.43 5.41 4.71
N HIS A 9 -15.23 6.67 5.10
CA HIS A 9 -14.54 7.64 4.28
C HIS A 9 -13.09 7.24 3.98
N VAL A 10 -12.33 6.83 4.98
CA VAL A 10 -10.94 6.37 4.80
C VAL A 10 -10.90 5.13 3.91
N ASN A 11 -11.78 4.17 4.16
CA ASN A 11 -11.86 2.96 3.34
C ASN A 11 -12.14 3.28 1.88
N ASP A 12 -13.03 4.22 1.60
CA ASP A 12 -13.35 4.65 0.24
C ASP A 12 -12.16 5.32 -0.44
N VAL A 13 -11.44 6.19 0.27
CA VAL A 13 -10.23 6.85 -0.26
C VAL A 13 -9.18 5.82 -0.67
N VAL A 14 -8.90 4.86 0.20
CA VAL A 14 -7.91 3.81 -0.08
C VAL A 14 -8.35 2.95 -1.26
N ARG A 15 -9.59 2.50 -1.26
CA ARG A 15 -10.13 1.67 -2.34
C ARG A 15 -10.09 2.39 -3.69
N GLU A 16 -10.58 3.61 -3.75
CA GLU A 16 -10.62 4.36 -5.01
C GLU A 16 -9.23 4.66 -5.56
N ALA A 17 -8.28 5.00 -4.70
CA ALA A 17 -6.90 5.23 -5.13
C ALA A 17 -6.26 3.94 -5.70
N LEU A 18 -6.53 2.78 -5.10
CA LEU A 18 -6.05 1.50 -5.62
C LEU A 18 -6.74 1.10 -6.92
N LEU A 19 -7.96 1.55 -7.16
CA LEU A 19 -8.68 1.32 -8.42
C LEU A 19 -8.26 2.27 -9.53
N SER A 20 -7.70 3.43 -9.19
CA SER A 20 -7.41 4.52 -10.14
C SER A 20 -6.28 4.20 -11.14
N ARG A 21 -5.40 3.28 -10.82
CA ARG A 21 -4.20 2.95 -11.61
C ARG A 21 -3.25 4.14 -11.80
N GLU A 22 -3.27 5.10 -10.89
CA GLU A 22 -2.38 6.26 -10.90
C GLU A 22 -1.32 6.14 -9.79
N PRO A 23 -0.04 5.95 -10.14
CA PRO A 23 1.03 5.71 -9.16
C PRO A 23 1.15 6.76 -8.07
N ARG A 24 0.92 8.04 -8.40
CA ARG A 24 1.01 9.14 -7.43
C ARG A 24 -0.04 9.01 -6.32
N LEU A 25 -1.26 8.60 -6.68
CA LEU A 25 -2.34 8.40 -5.71
C LEU A 25 -2.03 7.20 -4.81
N VAL A 26 -1.42 6.17 -5.37
CA VAL A 26 -1.09 4.95 -4.63
C VAL A 26 -0.02 5.20 -3.58
N THR A 27 1.08 5.89 -3.91
CA THR A 27 2.13 6.19 -2.91
C THR A 27 1.64 7.10 -1.80
N ALA A 28 0.71 8.02 -2.11
CA ALA A 28 0.10 8.90 -1.13
C ALA A 28 -0.74 8.14 -0.09
N LEU A 29 -1.10 6.89 -0.36
CA LEU A 29 -1.84 6.06 0.59
C LEU A 29 -1.01 5.64 1.80
N ALA A 30 0.32 5.57 1.71
CA ALA A 30 1.16 5.21 2.85
C ALA A 30 0.94 6.16 4.05
N PRO A 31 1.06 7.49 3.92
CA PRO A 31 0.74 8.38 5.04
C PRO A 31 -0.75 8.34 5.45
N VAL A 32 -1.67 8.08 4.54
CA VAL A 32 -3.10 7.92 4.86
C VAL A 32 -3.30 6.71 5.79
N LEU A 33 -2.69 5.57 5.48
CA LEU A 33 -2.76 4.38 6.31
C LEU A 33 -2.15 4.61 7.70
N VAL A 34 -1.02 5.30 7.77
CA VAL A 34 -0.36 5.61 9.04
C VAL A 34 -1.23 6.52 9.91
N ARG A 35 -1.77 7.59 9.32
CA ARG A 35 -2.60 8.56 10.04
C ARG A 35 -3.90 7.96 10.55
N ASN A 36 -4.45 6.98 9.84
CA ASN A 36 -5.75 6.37 10.11
C ASN A 36 -5.66 4.90 10.51
N ALA A 37 -4.51 4.45 11.01
CA ALA A 37 -4.29 3.04 11.36
C ALA A 37 -5.34 2.51 12.34
N ASP A 38 -5.81 3.33 13.28
CA ASP A 38 -6.82 2.94 14.26
C ASP A 38 -8.26 2.99 13.71
N HIS A 39 -8.46 3.52 12.50
CA HIS A 39 -9.79 3.76 11.94
C HIS A 39 -10.02 3.07 10.60
N VAL A 40 -8.96 2.59 9.94
CA VAL A 40 -9.08 1.90 8.66
C VAL A 40 -9.53 0.45 8.89
N SER A 41 -10.47 -0.02 8.06
CA SER A 41 -10.84 -1.42 8.02
C SER A 41 -10.21 -2.10 6.80
N LEU A 42 -9.04 -2.71 7.01
CA LEU A 42 -8.32 -3.40 5.94
C LEU A 42 -9.13 -4.58 5.38
N HIS A 43 -9.89 -5.27 6.22
CA HIS A 43 -10.76 -6.34 5.76
C HIS A 43 -11.84 -5.88 4.81
N ALA A 44 -12.52 -4.76 5.13
CA ALA A 44 -13.58 -4.22 4.28
C ALA A 44 -13.02 -3.78 2.93
N ILE A 45 -11.85 -3.15 2.91
CA ILE A 45 -11.17 -2.76 1.68
C ILE A 45 -10.77 -4.01 0.88
N ASP A 46 -10.19 -4.99 1.54
CA ASP A 46 -9.75 -6.24 0.92
C ASP A 46 -10.90 -6.99 0.26
N ASP A 47 -12.03 -7.10 0.92
CA ASP A 47 -13.22 -7.76 0.38
C ASP A 47 -13.69 -7.09 -0.91
N ARG A 48 -13.73 -5.77 -0.94
CA ARG A 48 -14.14 -4.99 -2.12
C ARG A 48 -13.18 -5.16 -3.29
N LEU A 49 -11.88 -5.14 -3.01
CA LEU A 49 -10.85 -5.33 -4.05
C LEU A 49 -10.87 -6.79 -4.57
N THR A 50 -11.07 -7.74 -3.69
CA THR A 50 -11.16 -9.16 -4.07
C THR A 50 -12.38 -9.41 -4.97
N GLU A 51 -13.53 -8.82 -4.64
CA GLU A 51 -14.73 -8.87 -5.48
C GLU A 51 -14.50 -8.28 -6.88
N ALA A 52 -13.64 -7.26 -6.97
CA ALA A 52 -13.26 -6.64 -8.24
C ALA A 52 -12.15 -7.38 -9.00
N GLY A 53 -11.68 -8.53 -8.49
CA GLY A 53 -10.59 -9.28 -9.10
C GLY A 53 -9.20 -8.71 -8.84
N LEU A 54 -9.04 -7.88 -7.80
CA LEU A 54 -7.81 -7.16 -7.49
C LEU A 54 -7.25 -7.53 -6.12
N ALA A 55 -7.30 -8.82 -5.79
CA ALA A 55 -6.93 -9.34 -4.47
C ALA A 55 -5.47 -9.09 -4.05
N ALA A 56 -4.59 -8.79 -4.99
CA ALA A 56 -3.17 -8.56 -4.72
C ALA A 56 -2.83 -7.11 -4.36
N ARG A 57 -3.69 -6.16 -4.70
CA ARG A 57 -3.35 -4.73 -4.57
C ARG A 57 -3.21 -4.24 -3.14
N LEU A 58 -4.12 -4.61 -2.26
CA LEU A 58 -4.02 -4.19 -0.85
C LEU A 58 -2.84 -4.85 -0.13
N PRO A 59 -2.62 -6.17 -0.22
CA PRO A 59 -1.43 -6.79 0.35
C PRO A 59 -0.12 -6.18 -0.17
N TRP A 60 -0.06 -5.88 -1.45
CA TRP A 60 1.08 -5.22 -2.07
C TRP A 60 1.32 -3.82 -1.49
N LEU A 61 0.26 -3.01 -1.34
CA LEU A 61 0.34 -1.68 -0.71
C LEU A 61 0.83 -1.79 0.73
N VAL A 62 0.28 -2.72 1.49
CA VAL A 62 0.65 -2.94 2.90
C VAL A 62 2.10 -3.36 3.02
N ASP A 63 2.59 -4.29 2.20
CA ASP A 63 3.99 -4.71 2.23
C ASP A 63 4.94 -3.56 1.91
N ASN A 64 4.65 -2.74 0.90
CA ASN A 64 5.45 -1.55 0.57
C ASN A 64 5.46 -0.54 1.71
N THR A 65 4.31 -0.30 2.32
CA THR A 65 4.18 0.64 3.45
C THR A 65 4.97 0.13 4.66
N LEU A 66 4.90 -1.15 4.97
CA LEU A 66 5.66 -1.77 6.06
C LEU A 66 7.17 -1.66 5.83
N ASP A 67 7.64 -1.92 4.62
CA ASP A 67 9.06 -1.77 4.29
C ASP A 67 9.52 -0.32 4.48
N ALA A 68 8.72 0.63 3.99
CA ALA A 68 8.98 2.06 4.17
C ALA A 68 9.00 2.47 5.66
N LEU A 69 8.05 1.97 6.46
CA LEU A 69 8.00 2.24 7.90
C LEU A 69 9.24 1.70 8.62
N ARG A 70 9.69 0.50 8.30
CA ARG A 70 10.91 -0.07 8.87
C ARG A 70 12.13 0.78 8.54
N SER A 71 12.23 1.23 7.31
CA SER A 71 13.31 2.11 6.85
C SER A 71 13.31 3.43 7.61
N GLU A 72 12.15 4.06 7.76
CA GLU A 72 12.04 5.34 8.47
C GLU A 72 12.26 5.20 9.97
N LEU A 73 11.83 4.09 10.58
CA LEU A 73 12.07 3.82 12.00
C LEU A 73 13.54 3.51 12.31
N ALA A 74 14.33 3.11 11.33
CA ALA A 74 15.78 2.90 11.49
C ALA A 74 16.57 4.20 11.52
N ALA A 75 15.99 5.32 11.09
CA ALA A 75 16.58 6.65 11.11
C ALA A 75 16.09 7.44 12.34
N PRO A 76 16.80 8.51 12.76
CA PRO A 76 16.31 9.37 13.83
C PRO A 76 14.97 10.01 13.47
N LEU A 77 14.00 9.90 14.38
CA LEU A 77 12.66 10.43 14.22
C LEU A 77 12.25 11.21 15.47
N ASP A 78 11.39 12.22 15.27
CA ASP A 78 10.68 12.83 16.37
C ASP A 78 9.76 11.80 17.05
N ARG A 79 9.52 12.01 18.34
CA ARG A 79 8.77 11.04 19.14
C ARG A 79 7.34 10.80 18.64
N PRO A 80 6.55 11.84 18.28
CA PRO A 80 5.21 11.61 17.75
C PRO A 80 5.19 10.79 16.45
N SER A 81 6.11 11.06 15.52
CA SER A 81 6.22 10.29 14.28
C SER A 81 6.60 8.84 14.55
N ALA A 82 7.57 8.60 15.44
CA ALA A 82 7.98 7.25 15.81
C ALA A 82 6.82 6.46 16.42
N GLN A 83 6.03 7.07 17.30
CA GLN A 83 4.87 6.43 17.90
C GLN A 83 3.80 6.08 16.86
N ALA A 84 3.50 7.02 15.96
CA ALA A 84 2.53 6.79 14.88
C ALA A 84 2.97 5.66 13.95
N TYR A 85 4.25 5.61 13.60
CA TYR A 85 4.81 4.58 12.73
C TYR A 85 4.79 3.20 13.38
N ARG A 86 5.12 3.11 14.68
CA ARG A 86 5.05 1.84 15.41
C ARG A 86 3.61 1.32 15.51
N ARG A 87 2.66 2.21 15.78
CA ARG A 87 1.24 1.83 15.83
C ARG A 87 0.76 1.31 14.49
N ALA A 88 1.06 2.02 13.41
CA ALA A 88 0.72 1.59 12.06
C ALA A 88 1.36 0.24 11.73
N THR A 89 2.61 0.03 12.10
CA THR A 89 3.33 -1.23 11.88
C THR A 89 2.57 -2.40 12.50
N VAL A 90 2.08 -2.27 13.73
CA VAL A 90 1.32 -3.33 14.41
C VAL A 90 0.06 -3.69 13.63
N VAL A 91 -0.72 -2.68 13.22
CA VAL A 91 -1.97 -2.88 12.48
C VAL A 91 -1.71 -3.54 11.11
N LEU A 92 -0.73 -3.01 10.38
CA LEU A 92 -0.41 -3.50 9.04
C LEU A 92 0.22 -4.90 9.07
N ASP A 93 1.10 -5.18 10.02
CA ASP A 93 1.68 -6.52 10.19
C ASP A 93 0.60 -7.56 10.50
N SER A 94 -0.36 -7.24 11.33
CA SER A 94 -1.47 -8.15 11.65
C SER A 94 -2.26 -8.53 10.38
N TYR A 95 -2.55 -7.56 9.54
CA TYR A 95 -3.22 -7.81 8.25
C TYR A 95 -2.34 -8.67 7.34
N ARG A 96 -1.05 -8.30 7.21
CA ARG A 96 -0.10 -8.99 6.33
C ARG A 96 0.03 -10.48 6.70
N GLU A 97 0.12 -10.80 7.99
CA GLU A 97 0.21 -12.19 8.45
C GLU A 97 -1.01 -13.01 8.03
N ARG A 98 -2.20 -12.43 8.10
CA ARG A 98 -3.42 -13.12 7.73
C ARG A 98 -3.53 -13.43 6.24
N VAL A 99 -2.95 -12.58 5.38
CA VAL A 99 -3.05 -12.74 3.92
C VAL A 99 -1.76 -13.26 3.28
N ALA A 100 -0.72 -13.54 4.06
CA ALA A 100 0.60 -13.91 3.55
C ALA A 100 0.56 -15.12 2.59
N SER A 101 -0.24 -16.14 2.91
CA SER A 101 -0.37 -17.35 2.08
C SER A 101 -1.02 -17.09 0.73
N ARG A 102 -1.72 -15.96 0.57
CA ARG A 102 -2.35 -15.59 -0.70
C ARG A 102 -1.32 -15.40 -1.81
N ALA A 103 -0.12 -14.93 -1.48
CA ALA A 103 0.95 -14.71 -2.45
C ALA A 103 1.29 -15.98 -3.25
N ASP A 104 1.22 -17.14 -2.62
CA ASP A 104 1.54 -18.43 -3.25
C ASP A 104 0.48 -18.87 -4.28
N ARG A 105 -0.70 -18.25 -4.26
CA ARG A 105 -1.81 -18.59 -5.12
C ARG A 105 -2.01 -17.62 -6.29
N ILE A 106 -1.18 -16.58 -6.36
CA ILE A 106 -1.28 -15.58 -7.42
C ILE A 106 -0.64 -16.13 -8.69
N ASP A 107 -1.45 -16.30 -9.72
CA ASP A 107 -1.05 -16.86 -11.01
C ASP A 107 -1.23 -15.88 -12.18
N THR A 108 -1.76 -14.68 -11.91
CA THR A 108 -1.99 -13.65 -12.91
C THR A 108 -1.20 -12.39 -12.61
N LEU A 109 -0.87 -11.63 -13.66
CA LEU A 109 -0.20 -10.33 -13.52
C LEU A 109 -1.25 -9.22 -13.46
N ASP A 110 -1.06 -8.31 -12.52
CA ASP A 110 -1.87 -7.10 -12.39
C ASP A 110 -1.00 -5.89 -12.74
N VAL A 111 -1.27 -5.28 -13.88
CA VAL A 111 -0.55 -4.07 -14.34
C VAL A 111 -1.19 -2.86 -13.69
N LEU A 112 -0.49 -2.24 -12.76
CA LEU A 112 -1.02 -1.13 -11.98
C LEU A 112 -1.10 0.17 -12.75
N ASP A 113 -0.12 0.45 -13.62
CA ASP A 113 -0.01 1.71 -14.34
C ASP A 113 -0.88 1.71 -15.60
N ALA A 114 -1.81 2.67 -15.70
CA ALA A 114 -2.71 2.81 -16.84
C ALA A 114 -1.98 3.15 -18.15
N HIS A 115 -0.79 3.73 -18.08
CA HIS A 115 -0.01 4.13 -19.26
C HIS A 115 0.81 2.97 -19.84
N VAL A 116 0.94 1.87 -19.14
CA VAL A 116 1.66 0.69 -19.59
C VAL A 116 0.71 -0.23 -20.34
N ARG A 117 0.75 -0.17 -21.67
CA ARG A 117 -0.22 -0.87 -22.53
C ARG A 117 0.38 -1.89 -23.48
N THR A 118 1.67 -1.77 -23.80
CA THR A 118 2.30 -2.68 -24.74
C THR A 118 2.96 -3.85 -24.02
N LYS A 119 3.03 -5.00 -24.68
CA LYS A 119 3.73 -6.18 -24.16
C LYS A 119 5.18 -5.85 -23.80
N LYS A 120 5.85 -5.08 -24.65
CA LYS A 120 7.23 -4.66 -24.41
C LYS A 120 7.37 -3.85 -23.14
N SER A 121 6.49 -2.87 -22.92
CA SER A 121 6.49 -2.04 -21.71
C SER A 121 6.20 -2.85 -20.46
N VAL A 122 5.26 -3.80 -20.54
CA VAL A 122 4.95 -4.71 -19.44
C VAL A 122 6.17 -5.57 -19.10
N ASP A 123 6.82 -6.16 -20.09
CA ASP A 123 7.99 -7.02 -19.89
C ASP A 123 9.16 -6.24 -19.29
N GLU A 124 9.39 -5.00 -19.75
CA GLU A 124 10.44 -4.12 -19.20
C GLU A 124 10.20 -3.79 -17.73
N LEU A 125 8.98 -3.40 -17.37
CA LEU A 125 8.61 -3.12 -15.98
C LEU A 125 8.67 -4.38 -15.11
N ARG A 126 8.21 -5.51 -15.65
CA ARG A 126 8.25 -6.80 -14.94
C ARG A 126 9.68 -7.18 -14.58
N ALA A 127 10.63 -6.94 -15.47
CA ALA A 127 12.05 -7.23 -15.25
C ALA A 127 12.68 -6.36 -14.15
N LYS A 128 12.18 -5.14 -13.97
CA LYS A 128 12.73 -4.14 -13.04
C LYS A 128 11.96 -4.01 -11.72
N ARG A 129 10.85 -4.73 -11.57
CA ARG A 129 9.99 -4.58 -10.40
C ARG A 129 10.67 -5.04 -9.11
N SER A 130 10.21 -4.50 -7.98
CA SER A 130 10.72 -4.85 -6.67
C SER A 130 10.39 -6.31 -6.29
N PRO A 131 11.10 -6.90 -5.31
CA PRO A 131 10.72 -8.21 -4.76
C PRO A 131 9.29 -8.26 -4.22
N ILE A 132 8.80 -7.17 -3.63
CA ILE A 132 7.41 -7.07 -3.14
C ILE A 132 6.43 -7.16 -4.30
N SER A 133 6.68 -6.41 -5.39
CA SER A 133 5.84 -6.48 -6.58
C SER A 133 5.88 -7.88 -7.22
N HIS A 134 7.05 -8.49 -7.26
CA HIS A 134 7.19 -9.87 -7.75
C HIS A 134 6.33 -10.84 -6.92
N ARG A 135 6.38 -10.74 -5.60
CA ARG A 135 5.62 -11.62 -4.70
C ARG A 135 4.12 -11.56 -4.97
N TRP A 136 3.59 -10.37 -5.21
CA TRP A 136 2.14 -10.14 -5.37
C TRP A 136 1.67 -10.12 -6.81
N GLY A 137 2.54 -10.42 -7.78
CA GLY A 137 2.17 -10.42 -9.19
C GLY A 137 1.78 -9.05 -9.73
N ILE A 138 2.27 -7.98 -9.11
CA ILE A 138 2.03 -6.60 -9.54
C ILE A 138 3.11 -6.18 -10.53
N VAL A 139 2.71 -5.50 -11.59
CA VAL A 139 3.62 -4.85 -12.53
C VAL A 139 3.50 -3.34 -12.35
N SER A 140 4.54 -2.75 -11.80
CA SER A 140 4.62 -1.33 -11.49
C SER A 140 6.08 -0.91 -11.36
N ASN A 141 6.39 0.35 -11.63
CA ASN A 141 7.72 0.90 -11.39
C ASN A 141 7.89 1.41 -9.95
N LEU A 142 6.85 1.35 -9.13
CA LEU A 142 6.90 1.79 -7.74
C LEU A 142 7.78 0.86 -6.91
N GLN A 143 8.65 1.47 -6.11
CA GLN A 143 9.57 0.80 -5.21
C GLN A 143 9.22 1.17 -3.76
N PRO A 144 9.62 0.37 -2.75
CA PRO A 144 9.41 0.75 -1.35
C PRO A 144 9.92 2.13 -0.99
N ALA A 145 11.02 2.58 -1.62
CA ALA A 145 11.58 3.91 -1.42
C ALA A 145 10.61 5.04 -1.79
N ASP A 146 9.74 4.83 -2.78
CA ASP A 146 8.74 5.83 -3.18
C ASP A 146 7.71 6.05 -2.06
N PHE A 147 7.34 4.99 -1.37
CA PHE A 147 6.45 5.07 -0.21
C PHE A 147 7.13 5.74 0.98
N ALA A 148 8.43 5.49 1.18
CA ALA A 148 9.22 6.16 2.21
C ALA A 148 9.30 7.68 1.96
N VAL A 149 9.48 8.10 0.71
CA VAL A 149 9.44 9.51 0.32
C VAL A 149 8.08 10.13 0.66
N ALA A 150 7.00 9.44 0.36
CA ALA A 150 5.64 9.93 0.69
C ALA A 150 5.45 10.09 2.20
N LEU A 151 5.95 9.16 3.01
CA LEU A 151 5.90 9.26 4.48
C LEU A 151 6.67 10.49 4.97
N ARG A 152 7.88 10.73 4.48
CA ARG A 152 8.70 11.88 4.85
C ARG A 152 8.03 13.20 4.47
N SER A 153 7.49 13.29 3.28
CA SER A 153 6.79 14.49 2.81
C SER A 153 5.61 14.85 3.71
N ALA A 154 4.83 13.86 4.12
CA ALA A 154 3.69 14.06 5.01
C ALA A 154 4.11 14.53 6.42
N ARG A 155 5.32 14.19 6.87
CA ARG A 155 5.86 14.70 8.16
C ARG A 155 6.25 16.15 8.09
N VAL A 156 6.83 16.59 6.99
CA VAL A 156 7.30 17.97 6.81
C VAL A 156 6.12 18.95 6.79
N ASP A 157 4.97 18.53 6.30
CA ASP A 157 3.76 19.35 6.18
C ASP A 157 2.98 19.51 7.51
N ARG A 158 3.56 19.08 8.63
CA ARG A 158 2.92 19.20 9.95
C ARG A 158 3.31 20.48 10.67
#